data_9fd893f6cf5a7d47eb7c87de1631ff85
#
_entry.id   9fd893f6cf5a7d47eb7c87de1631ff85
#
_cell.length_a   1.000
_cell.length_b   1.000
_cell.length_c   1.000
_cell.angle_alpha   90.00
_cell.angle_beta   90.00
_cell.angle_gamma   90.00
#
_symmetry.space_group_name_H-M   'P 1'
#
loop_
_entity.id
_entity.type
_entity.pdbx_description
1 polymer ?
#
loop_
_entity_poly.entity_id
_entity_poly.type
_entity_poly.pdbx_seq_one_letter_code
_entity_poly.pdbx_strand_id
1 'polypeptide(L)'
;VKYVNGELYSCDTSLKNIKNAKKFTKMNKEFITFIEDDSLNFLSSFEKNIDFLYLDSLDAQFENASSHQLEEIKLAIKNLKENSLVLLDDKGGKTNLSIDFMLRNNFQIINETKQQVLLSYK
;
A
#
# COMPACT_ATOMS: atom_id res chain seq x y z
N VAL A 1 -2.72 -6.75 -14.19
CA VAL A 1 -3.99 -6.13 -14.57
C VAL A 1 -4.54 -6.73 -15.85
N LYS A 2 -3.70 -6.98 -16.83
CA LYS A 2 -4.12 -7.55 -18.13
C LYS A 2 -4.79 -8.92 -17.99
N TYR A 3 -4.39 -9.71 -17.00
CA TYR A 3 -4.87 -11.08 -16.81
C TYR A 3 -5.83 -11.23 -15.61
N VAL A 4 -6.10 -10.14 -14.91
CA VAL A 4 -7.08 -10.08 -13.84
C VAL A 4 -8.07 -8.97 -14.15
N ASN A 5 -9.32 -9.22 -13.92
CA ASN A 5 -10.37 -8.24 -14.15
C ASN A 5 -10.44 -7.31 -12.92
N GLY A 6 -9.48 -6.39 -12.84
CA GLY A 6 -9.32 -5.53 -11.67
C GLY A 6 -8.97 -4.09 -11.99
N GLU A 7 -8.97 -3.26 -10.97
CA GLU A 7 -8.59 -1.85 -11.01
C GLU A 7 -7.33 -1.64 -10.17
N LEU A 8 -6.41 -0.80 -10.62
CA LEU A 8 -5.23 -0.38 -9.88
C LEU A 8 -5.31 1.11 -9.60
N TYR A 9 -5.11 1.48 -8.35
CA TYR A 9 -4.96 2.87 -7.91
C TYR A 9 -3.52 3.08 -7.47
N SER A 10 -2.86 4.12 -7.99
CA SER A 10 -1.49 4.48 -7.63
C SER A 10 -1.45 5.92 -7.16
N CYS A 11 -1.02 6.12 -5.92
CA CYS A 11 -0.96 7.43 -5.28
C CYS A 11 0.49 7.83 -5.02
N ASP A 12 0.85 9.04 -5.43
CA ASP A 12 2.16 9.62 -5.20
C ASP A 12 2.02 11.15 -5.06
N THR A 13 2.82 11.75 -4.20
CA THR A 13 2.85 13.21 -4.05
C THR A 13 3.60 13.89 -5.19
N SER A 14 4.41 13.15 -5.95
CA SER A 14 5.25 13.66 -7.03
C SER A 14 4.58 13.51 -8.39
N LEU A 15 4.18 14.64 -8.98
CA LEU A 15 3.67 14.66 -10.35
C LEU A 15 4.70 14.09 -11.36
N LYS A 16 5.99 14.30 -11.11
CA LYS A 16 7.08 13.75 -11.95
C LYS A 16 7.06 12.22 -11.94
N ASN A 17 6.92 11.60 -10.76
CA ASN A 17 6.84 10.15 -10.63
C ASN A 17 5.60 9.61 -11.35
N ILE A 18 4.47 10.28 -11.20
CA ILE A 18 3.22 9.91 -11.88
C ILE A 18 3.38 9.98 -13.40
N LYS A 19 3.97 11.05 -13.92
CA LYS A 19 4.22 11.19 -15.36
C LYS A 19 5.15 10.09 -15.89
N ASN A 20 6.19 9.74 -15.12
CA ASN A 20 7.09 8.65 -15.49
C ASN A 20 6.37 7.30 -15.49
N ALA A 21 5.59 7.01 -14.44
CA ALA A 21 4.82 5.78 -14.36
C ALA A 21 3.83 5.63 -15.54
N LYS A 22 3.15 6.71 -15.91
CA LYS A 22 2.24 6.72 -17.07
C LYS A 22 2.94 6.36 -18.37
N LYS A 23 4.21 6.74 -18.55
CA LYS A 23 4.98 6.38 -19.76
C LYS A 23 5.17 4.87 -19.88
N PHE A 24 5.41 4.18 -18.77
CA PHE A 24 5.67 2.74 -18.75
C PHE A 24 4.40 1.89 -18.73
N THR A 25 3.24 2.49 -18.48
CA THR A 25 1.97 1.78 -18.31
C THR A 25 0.92 2.13 -19.36
N LYS A 26 1.31 2.74 -20.47
CA LYS A 26 0.39 3.21 -21.53
C LYS A 26 -0.58 2.14 -22.03
N MET A 27 -0.14 0.90 -22.12
CA MET A 27 -0.95 -0.22 -22.61
C MET A 27 -2.05 -0.64 -21.62
N ASN A 28 -1.93 -0.24 -20.37
CA ASN A 28 -2.86 -0.59 -19.29
C ASN A 28 -3.57 0.62 -18.70
N LYS A 29 -3.55 1.76 -19.38
CA LYS A 29 -4.09 3.04 -18.87
C LYS A 29 -5.56 2.98 -18.46
N GLU A 30 -6.33 2.09 -19.06
CA GLU A 30 -7.77 1.91 -18.76
C GLU A 30 -8.00 1.33 -17.36
N PHE A 31 -7.02 0.57 -16.84
CA PHE A 31 -7.12 -0.16 -15.57
C PHE A 31 -6.42 0.56 -14.42
N ILE A 32 -5.69 1.65 -14.70
CA ILE A 32 -4.85 2.34 -13.71
C ILE A 32 -5.35 3.77 -13.52
N THR A 33 -5.67 4.11 -12.27
CA THR A 33 -5.97 5.49 -11.85
C THR A 33 -4.79 6.03 -11.07
N PHE A 34 -4.16 7.09 -11.57
CA PHE A 34 -3.07 7.78 -10.89
C PHE A 34 -3.61 8.98 -10.10
N ILE A 35 -3.17 9.11 -8.86
CA ILE A 35 -3.63 10.15 -7.94
C ILE A 35 -2.42 10.90 -7.42
N GLU A 36 -2.37 12.22 -7.67
CA GLU A 36 -1.38 13.13 -7.09
C GLU A 36 -1.93 13.63 -5.76
N ASP A 37 -1.58 12.93 -4.68
CA ASP A 37 -2.04 13.26 -3.33
C ASP A 37 -1.13 12.61 -2.29
N ASP A 38 -1.27 13.05 -1.06
CA ASP A 38 -0.75 12.35 0.10
C ASP A 38 -1.52 11.05 0.31
N SER A 39 -0.80 9.97 0.63
CA SER A 39 -1.43 8.65 0.82
C SER A 39 -2.44 8.62 1.97
N LEU A 40 -2.23 9.41 3.02
CA LEU A 40 -3.17 9.47 4.15
C LEU A 40 -4.49 10.12 3.72
N ASN A 41 -4.43 11.21 2.93
CA ASN A 41 -5.62 11.82 2.37
C ASN A 41 -6.36 10.86 1.45
N PHE A 42 -5.64 10.22 0.53
CA PHE A 42 -6.22 9.26 -0.39
C PHE A 42 -6.91 8.10 0.34
N LEU A 43 -6.22 7.47 1.29
CA LEU A 43 -6.77 6.33 2.03
C LEU A 43 -7.95 6.73 2.93
N SER A 44 -7.93 7.94 3.49
CA SER A 44 -9.02 8.42 4.36
C SER A 44 -10.36 8.52 3.62
N SER A 45 -10.32 8.84 2.32
CA SER A 45 -11.52 9.02 1.48
C SER A 45 -11.81 7.83 0.55
N PHE A 46 -10.93 6.84 0.49
CA PHE A 46 -11.13 5.67 -0.36
C PHE A 46 -12.20 4.75 0.22
N GLU A 47 -13.20 4.39 -0.58
CA GLU A 47 -14.38 3.66 -0.10
C GLU A 47 -14.54 2.25 -0.67
N LYS A 48 -13.71 1.87 -1.64
CA LYS A 48 -13.78 0.54 -2.25
C LYS A 48 -13.04 -0.51 -1.40
N ASN A 49 -13.44 -1.77 -1.53
CA ASN A 49 -12.67 -2.88 -0.96
C ASN A 49 -11.31 -2.98 -1.65
N ILE A 50 -10.30 -3.29 -0.87
CA ILE A 50 -8.93 -3.47 -1.34
C ILE A 50 -8.58 -4.95 -1.26
N ASP A 51 -8.27 -5.56 -2.39
CA ASP A 51 -7.82 -6.97 -2.44
C ASP A 51 -6.32 -7.08 -2.19
N PHE A 52 -5.55 -6.09 -2.67
CA PHE A 52 -4.10 -6.03 -2.49
C PHE A 52 -3.66 -4.58 -2.24
N LEU A 53 -2.99 -4.36 -1.13
CA LEU A 53 -2.43 -3.07 -0.74
C LEU A 53 -0.91 -3.15 -0.68
N TYR A 54 -0.22 -2.26 -1.40
CA TYR A 54 1.23 -2.11 -1.31
C TYR A 54 1.58 -0.74 -0.74
N LEU A 55 2.36 -0.72 0.32
CA LEU A 55 2.78 0.52 1.00
C LEU A 55 4.29 0.70 0.94
N ASP A 56 4.70 1.78 0.31
CA ASP A 56 6.10 2.17 0.13
C ASP A 56 6.27 3.69 0.04
N SER A 57 5.56 4.46 0.90
CA SER A 57 5.45 5.91 0.71
C SER A 57 6.68 6.70 1.14
N LEU A 58 7.25 6.49 2.31
CA LEU A 58 8.41 7.20 2.80
C LEU A 58 9.60 6.29 2.94
N ASP A 59 10.78 6.78 2.56
CA ASP A 59 12.02 6.05 2.77
C ASP A 59 12.27 5.82 4.27
N ALA A 60 12.81 4.65 4.61
CA ALA A 60 13.06 4.24 5.98
C ALA A 60 13.99 5.18 6.76
N GLN A 61 14.79 5.98 6.05
CA GLN A 61 15.69 6.97 6.64
C GLN A 61 14.97 8.16 7.28
N PHE A 62 13.71 8.43 6.92
CA PHE A 62 12.95 9.50 7.52
C PHE A 62 12.47 9.11 8.91
N GLU A 63 12.61 10.02 9.87
CA GLU A 63 12.26 9.79 11.27
C GLU A 63 10.81 9.36 11.47
N ASN A 64 9.89 9.90 10.67
CA ASN A 64 8.46 9.61 10.77
C ASN A 64 7.98 8.49 9.84
N ALA A 65 8.87 7.75 9.17
CA ALA A 65 8.48 6.73 8.19
C ALA A 65 7.64 5.60 8.83
N SER A 66 8.02 5.12 10.00
CA SER A 66 7.30 4.05 10.71
C SER A 66 5.90 4.48 11.13
N SER A 67 5.77 5.67 11.71
CA SER A 67 4.47 6.20 12.13
C SER A 67 3.58 6.53 10.93
N HIS A 68 4.15 7.02 9.85
CA HIS A 68 3.41 7.29 8.61
C HIS A 68 2.80 6.00 8.03
N GLN A 69 3.61 4.94 7.89
CA GLN A 69 3.11 3.65 7.40
C GLN A 69 2.03 3.07 8.33
N LEU A 70 2.19 3.20 9.65
CA LEU A 70 1.18 2.78 10.60
C LEU A 70 -0.15 3.52 10.39
N GLU A 71 -0.11 4.83 10.16
CA GLU A 71 -1.32 5.62 9.90
C GLU A 71 -1.97 5.21 8.57
N GLU A 72 -1.17 4.90 7.53
CA GLU A 72 -1.70 4.34 6.28
C GLU A 72 -2.50 3.05 6.54
N ILE A 73 -1.95 2.12 7.32
CA ILE A 73 -2.64 0.87 7.68
C ILE A 73 -3.94 1.14 8.44
N LYS A 74 -3.90 2.03 9.44
CA LYS A 74 -5.09 2.38 10.22
C LYS A 74 -6.22 2.94 9.35
N LEU A 75 -5.88 3.75 8.36
CA LEU A 75 -6.85 4.31 7.42
C LEU A 75 -7.37 3.27 6.43
N ALA A 76 -6.51 2.36 5.98
CA ALA A 76 -6.86 1.35 4.99
C ALA A 76 -7.68 0.18 5.57
N ILE A 77 -7.58 -0.07 6.87
CA ILE A 77 -8.15 -1.28 7.49
C ILE A 77 -9.66 -1.43 7.26
N LYS A 78 -10.38 -0.33 7.17
CA LYS A 78 -11.82 -0.32 6.87
C LYS A 78 -12.16 -0.87 5.48
N ASN A 79 -11.19 -0.86 4.57
CA ASN A 79 -11.34 -1.31 3.18
C ASN A 79 -10.80 -2.73 2.96
N LEU A 80 -10.11 -3.29 3.97
CA LEU A 80 -9.56 -4.64 3.90
C LEU A 80 -10.62 -5.65 4.36
N LYS A 81 -10.62 -6.79 3.73
CA LYS A 81 -11.58 -7.87 3.98
C LYS A 81 -10.84 -9.19 4.12
N GLU A 82 -11.56 -10.25 4.45
CA GLU A 82 -11.03 -11.60 4.48
C GLU A 82 -10.25 -11.91 3.19
N ASN A 83 -9.06 -12.44 3.32
CA ASN A 83 -8.13 -12.75 2.24
C ASN A 83 -7.48 -11.54 1.55
N SER A 84 -7.73 -10.31 1.99
CA SER A 84 -6.96 -9.15 1.51
C SER A 84 -5.48 -9.35 1.85
N LEU A 85 -4.63 -8.96 0.90
CA LEU A 85 -3.17 -9.03 1.05
C LEU A 85 -2.59 -7.64 1.24
N VAL A 86 -1.62 -7.52 2.15
CA VAL A 86 -0.90 -6.28 2.39
C VAL A 86 0.59 -6.55 2.30
N LEU A 87 1.27 -5.86 1.38
CA LEU A 87 2.71 -5.92 1.20
C LEU A 87 3.35 -4.65 1.76
N LEU A 88 4.25 -4.83 2.73
CA LEU A 88 5.00 -3.74 3.35
C LEU A 88 6.45 -3.80 2.91
N ASP A 89 7.00 -2.67 2.47
CA ASP A 89 8.40 -2.55 2.07
C ASP A 89 9.27 -1.97 3.20
N ASP A 90 10.60 -2.05 3.04
CA ASP A 90 11.61 -1.62 4.01
C ASP A 90 11.50 -2.33 5.37
N LYS A 91 11.45 -3.65 5.34
CA LYS A 91 11.45 -4.51 6.53
C LYS A 91 12.60 -4.16 7.48
N GLY A 92 12.28 -3.97 8.75
CA GLY A 92 13.24 -3.59 9.79
C GLY A 92 13.54 -2.10 9.84
N GLY A 93 13.24 -1.35 8.77
CA GLY A 93 13.41 0.10 8.74
C GLY A 93 12.17 0.88 9.17
N LYS A 94 11.02 0.51 8.63
CA LYS A 94 9.77 1.24 8.94
C LYS A 94 8.56 0.35 9.22
N THR A 95 8.69 -0.98 9.13
CA THR A 95 7.53 -1.89 9.17
C THR A 95 7.17 -2.40 10.57
N ASN A 96 8.01 -2.22 11.58
CA ASN A 96 7.81 -2.84 12.90
C ASN A 96 6.50 -2.42 13.57
N LEU A 97 6.16 -1.14 13.55
CA LEU A 97 4.92 -0.64 14.15
C LEU A 97 3.69 -1.16 13.39
N SER A 98 3.77 -1.19 12.07
CA SER A 98 2.69 -1.68 11.20
C SER A 98 2.43 -3.16 11.40
N ILE A 99 3.50 -3.98 11.44
CA ILE A 99 3.39 -5.42 11.66
C ILE A 99 2.76 -5.71 13.03
N ASP A 100 3.25 -5.07 14.09
CA ASP A 100 2.73 -5.26 15.44
C ASP A 100 1.23 -4.92 15.51
N PHE A 101 0.83 -3.79 14.94
CA PHE A 101 -0.56 -3.38 14.86
C PHE A 101 -1.42 -4.39 14.06
N MET A 102 -0.93 -4.84 12.91
CA MET A 102 -1.66 -5.77 12.05
C MET A 102 -1.84 -7.13 12.71
N LEU A 103 -0.81 -7.66 13.38
CA LEU A 103 -0.93 -8.94 14.10
C LEU A 103 -1.95 -8.88 15.24
N ARG A 104 -2.15 -7.71 15.84
CA ARG A 104 -3.21 -7.50 16.85
C ARG A 104 -4.59 -7.31 16.25
N ASN A 105 -4.70 -7.12 14.94
CA ASN A 105 -5.94 -6.82 14.22
C ASN A 105 -6.29 -7.87 13.16
N ASN A 106 -6.13 -9.13 13.49
CA ASN A 106 -6.52 -10.28 12.68
C ASN A 106 -5.75 -10.46 11.37
N PHE A 107 -4.52 -9.98 11.29
CA PHE A 107 -3.62 -10.30 10.19
C PHE A 107 -2.64 -11.39 10.60
N GLN A 108 -2.11 -12.09 9.61
CA GLN A 108 -1.03 -13.05 9.78
C GLN A 108 0.04 -12.84 8.71
N ILE A 109 1.29 -13.06 9.07
CA ILE A 109 2.39 -13.05 8.10
C ILE A 109 2.32 -14.36 7.31
N ILE A 110 2.23 -14.26 5.98
CA ILE A 110 2.19 -15.44 5.11
C ILE A 110 3.48 -15.63 4.32
N ASN A 111 4.26 -14.58 4.14
CA ASN A 111 5.57 -14.67 3.51
C ASN A 111 6.42 -13.46 3.86
N GLU A 112 7.73 -13.61 3.82
CA GLU A 112 8.67 -12.51 4.03
C GLU A 112 10.00 -12.74 3.33
N THR A 113 10.63 -11.64 2.92
CA THR A 113 11.99 -11.59 2.40
C THR A 113 12.87 -10.78 3.34
N LYS A 114 14.09 -10.48 2.93
CA LYS A 114 14.97 -9.56 3.68
C LYS A 114 14.44 -8.14 3.71
N GLN A 115 13.63 -7.75 2.72
CA GLN A 115 13.18 -6.36 2.51
C GLN A 115 11.69 -6.17 2.65
N GLN A 116 10.87 -7.21 2.51
CA GLN A 116 9.42 -7.10 2.43
C GLN A 116 8.71 -8.12 3.31
N VAL A 117 7.52 -7.76 3.76
CA VAL A 117 6.63 -8.64 4.52
C VAL A 117 5.25 -8.64 3.86
N LEU A 118 4.73 -9.83 3.59
CA LEU A 118 3.39 -10.03 3.07
C LEU A 118 2.48 -10.57 4.18
N LEU A 119 1.40 -9.84 4.44
CA LEU A 119 0.40 -10.24 5.43
C LEU A 119 -0.94 -10.48 4.74
N SER A 120 -1.72 -11.37 5.35
CA SER A 120 -3.10 -11.65 4.95
C SER A 120 -4.06 -11.34 6.08
N TYR A 121 -5.20 -10.77 5.76
CA TYR A 121 -6.31 -10.63 6.70
C TYR A 121 -6.97 -12.01 6.89
N LYS A 122 -7.15 -12.38 8.12
CA LYS A 122 -7.80 -13.66 8.45
C LYS A 122 -9.30 -13.61 8.23
#